data_f4c7bd99537b228ce3f65a03d931271e
#
_entry.id   f4c7bd99537b228ce3f65a03d931271e
#
_cell.length_a   1.000
_cell.length_b   1.000
_cell.length_c   1.000
_cell.angle_alpha   90.00
_cell.angle_beta   90.00
_cell.angle_gamma   90.00
#
_symmetry.space_group_name_H-M   'P 1'
#
loop_
_entity.id
_entity.type
_entity.pdbx_description
1 polymer ?
#
loop_
_entity_poly.entity_id
_entity_poly.type
_entity_poly.pdbx_seq_one_letter_code
_entity_poly.pdbx_strand_id
1 'polypeptide(L)'
;MVKTSESANAPEIISDPVRIMSLINRLYQERASLTITLPNSKIRSKSIILDLNSETGRFVLNKIQPDTAHEKLMGSRKFYARGQIKGIEIRFSSNLIDTFTEEDDIYYLVTIPGKIDYHQRRAFHRVSLSHLDTIPVTLLLEKNMTLEGQMDDISAGGLSILFSSDLPDSLQLGTIIEQCIFKIPGEDRVKCELRIRFINHGHETSLPKIGAQFVNMEKPLQKTLQRFIAAVDRQIIKDNIT
;
A
#
# COMPACT_ATOMS: atom_id res chain seq x y z
N MET A 1 -31.14 14.12 1.97
CA MET A 1 -29.89 14.49 2.67
C MET A 1 -29.02 13.25 2.76
N VAL A 2 -28.14 13.04 1.81
CA VAL A 2 -27.16 11.93 1.84
C VAL A 2 -25.96 12.44 2.60
N LYS A 3 -25.70 11.89 3.79
CA LYS A 3 -24.49 12.16 4.55
C LYS A 3 -23.31 11.61 3.76
N THR A 4 -22.54 12.48 3.16
CA THR A 4 -21.21 12.23 2.62
C THR A 4 -20.30 11.82 3.78
N SER A 5 -20.08 10.51 3.93
CA SER A 5 -19.09 9.98 4.89
C SER A 5 -17.69 10.09 4.30
N GLU A 6 -17.15 11.29 4.21
CA GLU A 6 -15.72 11.56 4.11
C GLU A 6 -15.14 11.71 5.53
N SER A 7 -15.26 10.72 6.36
CA SER A 7 -14.34 10.57 7.49
C SER A 7 -13.23 9.62 7.03
N ALA A 8 -12.18 10.18 6.41
CA ALA A 8 -10.89 9.52 6.43
C ALA A 8 -10.62 9.19 7.91
N ASN A 9 -10.64 7.89 8.26
CA ASN A 9 -10.41 7.48 9.64
C ASN A 9 -9.09 8.10 10.11
N ALA A 10 -9.16 8.97 11.11
CA ALA A 10 -7.96 9.50 11.75
C ALA A 10 -7.11 8.31 12.25
N PRO A 11 -5.78 8.40 12.18
CA PRO A 11 -4.93 7.32 12.68
C PRO A 11 -5.23 7.07 14.17
N GLU A 12 -5.38 5.82 14.55
CA GLU A 12 -5.42 5.42 15.95
C GLU A 12 -4.00 5.54 16.52
N ILE A 13 -3.84 6.28 17.60
CA ILE A 13 -2.55 6.36 18.30
C ILE A 13 -2.49 5.24 19.33
N ILE A 14 -1.62 4.26 19.09
CA ILE A 14 -1.37 3.15 20.01
C ILE A 14 -0.20 3.52 20.91
N SER A 15 -0.43 3.54 22.23
CA SER A 15 0.59 3.77 23.26
C SER A 15 0.70 2.63 24.28
N ASP A 16 -0.14 1.61 24.15
CA ASP A 16 -0.06 0.40 24.96
C ASP A 16 1.18 -0.43 24.57
N PRO A 17 2.10 -0.72 25.52
CA PRO A 17 3.35 -1.41 25.20
C PRO A 17 3.17 -2.82 24.62
N VAL A 18 2.14 -3.55 25.05
CA VAL A 18 1.87 -4.91 24.60
C VAL A 18 1.42 -4.89 23.13
N ARG A 19 0.52 -3.96 22.79
CA ARG A 19 0.08 -3.76 21.39
C ARG A 19 1.23 -3.28 20.51
N ILE A 20 2.06 -2.34 20.99
CA ILE A 20 3.25 -1.87 20.26
C ILE A 20 4.16 -3.05 19.95
N MET A 21 4.51 -3.84 20.95
CA MET A 21 5.37 -5.01 20.78
C MET A 21 4.78 -6.00 19.78
N SER A 22 3.48 -6.28 19.86
CA SER A 22 2.79 -7.16 18.91
C SER A 22 2.89 -6.65 17.47
N LEU A 23 2.75 -5.34 17.23
CA LEU A 23 2.87 -4.74 15.90
C LEU A 23 4.30 -4.77 15.37
N ILE A 24 5.29 -4.46 16.21
CA ILE A 24 6.71 -4.54 15.82
C ILE A 24 7.10 -5.99 15.53
N ASN A 25 6.63 -6.95 16.34
CA ASN A 25 6.87 -8.38 16.08
C ASN A 25 6.24 -8.83 14.75
N ARG A 26 5.05 -8.34 14.40
CA ARG A 26 4.43 -8.64 13.11
C ARG A 26 5.23 -8.05 11.95
N LEU A 27 5.73 -6.81 12.04
CA LEU A 27 6.63 -6.22 11.04
C LEU A 27 7.89 -7.07 10.86
N TYR A 28 8.44 -7.60 11.95
CA TYR A 28 9.59 -8.51 11.95
C TYR A 28 9.27 -9.85 11.26
N GLN A 29 8.22 -10.55 11.70
CA GLN A 29 7.85 -11.87 11.18
C GLN A 29 7.45 -11.84 9.69
N GLU A 30 6.74 -10.80 9.27
CA GLU A 30 6.34 -10.60 7.86
C GLU A 30 7.50 -10.01 7.01
N ARG A 31 8.68 -9.76 7.58
CA ARG A 31 9.81 -9.06 6.95
C ARG A 31 9.35 -7.80 6.20
N ALA A 32 8.45 -7.06 6.83
CA ALA A 32 7.79 -5.92 6.20
C ALA A 32 8.80 -4.82 5.85
N SER A 33 8.77 -4.37 4.60
CA SER A 33 9.62 -3.24 4.16
C SER A 33 9.23 -1.96 4.90
N LEU A 34 10.20 -1.35 5.57
CA LEU A 34 10.08 -0.06 6.22
C LEU A 34 10.66 1.03 5.33
N THR A 35 9.93 2.12 5.14
CA THR A 35 10.46 3.36 4.60
C THR A 35 10.96 4.19 5.77
N ILE A 36 12.26 4.45 5.81
CA ILE A 36 12.93 5.27 6.82
C ILE A 36 13.10 6.68 6.30
N THR A 37 12.72 7.65 7.11
CA THR A 37 12.95 9.08 6.86
C THR A 37 13.62 9.71 8.08
N LEU A 38 14.48 10.69 7.83
CA LEU A 38 15.28 11.34 8.87
C LEU A 38 14.81 12.78 9.09
N PRO A 39 14.97 13.33 10.30
CA PRO A 39 14.65 14.72 10.55
C PRO A 39 15.34 15.65 9.54
N ASN A 40 14.61 16.65 9.04
CA ASN A 40 15.12 17.66 8.10
C ASN A 40 15.76 17.06 6.82
N SER A 41 15.29 15.89 6.37
CA SER A 41 15.79 15.24 5.17
C SER A 41 14.66 14.83 4.23
N LYS A 42 14.88 15.00 2.92
CA LYS A 42 13.99 14.49 1.87
C LYS A 42 14.34 13.05 1.47
N ILE A 43 15.46 12.52 1.97
CA ILE A 43 15.91 11.16 1.65
C ILE A 43 14.95 10.15 2.25
N ARG A 44 14.56 9.18 1.43
CA ARG A 44 13.75 8.03 1.85
C ARG A 44 14.58 6.77 1.61
N SER A 45 14.86 6.05 2.67
CA SER A 45 15.60 4.80 2.64
C SER A 45 14.67 3.62 2.87
N LYS A 46 15.06 2.45 2.42
CA LYS A 46 14.38 1.20 2.74
C LYS A 46 15.17 0.44 3.79
N SER A 47 14.45 -0.23 4.68
CA SER A 47 15.02 -1.12 5.68
C SER A 47 14.00 -2.19 6.06
N ILE A 48 14.46 -3.23 6.77
CA ILE A 48 13.63 -4.25 7.39
C ILE A 48 14.12 -4.49 8.82
N ILE A 49 13.26 -5.05 9.66
CA ILE A 49 13.65 -5.53 10.98
C ILE A 49 14.28 -6.91 10.79
N LEU A 50 15.51 -7.06 11.26
CA LEU A 50 16.28 -8.31 11.16
C LEU A 50 16.21 -9.15 12.43
N ASP A 51 16.13 -8.47 13.59
CA ASP A 51 16.04 -9.10 14.89
C ASP A 51 15.20 -8.25 15.85
N LEU A 52 14.59 -8.90 16.83
CA LEU A 52 13.72 -8.27 17.83
C LEU A 52 13.96 -8.91 19.21
N ASN A 53 14.43 -8.11 20.14
CA ASN A 53 14.57 -8.52 21.54
C ASN A 53 13.48 -7.84 22.38
N SER A 54 12.47 -8.62 22.75
CA SER A 54 11.32 -8.14 23.53
C SER A 54 11.66 -7.83 24.99
N GLU A 55 12.67 -8.50 25.56
CA GLU A 55 13.08 -8.29 26.97
C GLU A 55 13.78 -6.96 27.15
N THR A 56 14.66 -6.61 26.20
CA THR A 56 15.41 -5.35 26.25
C THR A 56 14.69 -4.18 25.60
N GLY A 57 13.58 -4.43 24.91
CA GLY A 57 12.84 -3.40 24.18
C GLY A 57 13.63 -2.81 23.01
N ARG A 58 14.35 -3.65 22.26
CA ARG A 58 15.25 -3.24 21.16
C ARG A 58 15.01 -4.09 19.93
N PHE A 59 15.31 -3.54 18.76
CA PHE A 59 15.34 -4.30 17.52
C PHE A 59 16.46 -3.82 16.61
N VAL A 60 16.82 -4.66 15.64
CA VAL A 60 17.90 -4.41 14.68
C VAL A 60 17.31 -4.12 13.31
N LEU A 61 17.77 -3.05 12.68
CA LEU A 61 17.50 -2.71 11.30
C LEU A 61 18.72 -3.01 10.43
N ASN A 62 18.49 -3.43 9.18
CA ASN A 62 19.57 -3.54 8.21
C ASN A 62 20.01 -2.15 7.70
N LYS A 63 21.18 -2.13 7.03
CA LYS A 63 21.77 -0.91 6.44
C LYS A 63 20.75 -0.13 5.63
N ILE A 64 20.71 1.20 5.85
CA ILE A 64 19.97 2.15 5.04
C ILE A 64 20.87 2.76 3.97
N GLN A 65 20.30 3.03 2.80
CA GLN A 65 20.99 3.68 1.69
C GLN A 65 20.26 4.95 1.27
N PRO A 66 20.96 5.93 0.67
CA PRO A 66 22.42 6.00 0.42
C PRO A 66 23.23 6.25 1.69
N ASP A 67 24.56 6.22 1.59
CA ASP A 67 25.47 6.45 2.74
C ASP A 67 25.24 7.80 3.41
N THR A 68 24.83 8.83 2.67
CA THR A 68 24.39 10.11 3.22
C THR A 68 23.19 10.00 4.17
N ALA A 69 22.36 8.96 4.05
CA ALA A 69 21.31 8.67 5.03
C ALA A 69 21.90 8.08 6.31
N HIS A 70 22.90 7.20 6.19
CA HIS A 70 23.64 6.67 7.34
C HIS A 70 24.26 7.81 8.17
N GLU A 71 25.03 8.69 7.55
CA GLU A 71 25.68 9.84 8.23
C GLU A 71 24.65 10.72 8.96
N LYS A 72 23.52 11.02 8.31
CA LYS A 72 22.44 11.80 8.94
C LYS A 72 21.78 11.06 10.11
N LEU A 73 21.62 9.74 10.02
CA LEU A 73 21.10 8.95 11.13
C LEU A 73 22.06 8.96 12.31
N MET A 74 23.35 8.83 12.05
CA MET A 74 24.39 8.91 13.08
C MET A 74 24.38 10.27 13.82
N GLY A 75 24.17 11.35 13.07
CA GLY A 75 24.08 12.71 13.64
C GLY A 75 22.78 12.98 14.41
N SER A 76 21.63 12.58 13.85
CA SER A 76 20.31 12.86 14.45
C SER A 76 19.94 11.90 15.56
N ARG A 77 20.46 10.68 15.50
CA ARG A 77 20.08 9.50 16.31
C ARG A 77 18.57 9.21 16.36
N LYS A 78 17.79 9.88 15.54
CA LYS A 78 16.34 9.75 15.46
C LYS A 78 15.90 9.50 14.03
N PHE A 79 14.90 8.64 13.85
CA PHE A 79 14.28 8.39 12.55
C PHE A 79 12.76 8.20 12.68
N TYR A 80 12.10 8.30 11.55
CA TYR A 80 10.69 7.96 11.36
C TYR A 80 10.62 6.76 10.44
N ALA A 81 9.82 5.76 10.82
CA ALA A 81 9.56 4.58 10.04
C ALA A 81 8.11 4.51 9.60
N ARG A 82 7.90 4.03 8.39
CA ARG A 82 6.59 3.73 7.81
C ARG A 82 6.62 2.36 7.18
N GLY A 83 5.76 1.47 7.66
CA GLY A 83 5.57 0.13 7.12
C GLY A 83 4.10 -0.18 6.89
N GLN A 84 3.81 -1.39 6.41
CA GLN A 84 2.45 -1.89 6.26
C GLN A 84 2.36 -3.34 6.76
N ILE A 85 1.26 -3.67 7.44
CA ILE A 85 0.88 -5.01 7.83
C ILE A 85 -0.51 -5.27 7.28
N LYS A 86 -0.66 -6.24 6.37
CA LYS A 86 -1.96 -6.57 5.73
C LYS A 86 -2.71 -5.35 5.20
N GLY A 87 -1.96 -4.41 4.58
CA GLY A 87 -2.53 -3.19 4.00
C GLY A 87 -2.86 -2.07 4.99
N ILE A 88 -2.59 -2.26 6.27
CA ILE A 88 -2.72 -1.24 7.32
C ILE A 88 -1.38 -0.52 7.44
N GLU A 89 -1.39 0.79 7.36
CA GLU A 89 -0.19 1.59 7.50
C GLU A 89 0.18 1.77 8.98
N ILE A 90 1.45 1.53 9.27
CA ILE A 90 2.06 1.67 10.61
C ILE A 90 3.16 2.71 10.51
N ARG A 91 3.08 3.76 11.30
CA ARG A 91 4.13 4.79 11.41
C ARG A 91 4.57 4.93 12.84
N PHE A 92 5.85 5.12 13.02
CA PHE A 92 6.44 5.40 14.33
C PHE A 92 7.73 6.18 14.22
N SER A 93 8.15 6.78 15.31
CA SER A 93 9.51 7.30 15.48
C SER A 93 10.28 6.46 16.49
N SER A 94 11.57 6.30 16.26
CA SER A 94 12.46 5.57 17.15
C SER A 94 13.84 6.21 17.18
N ASN A 95 14.67 5.77 18.13
CA ASN A 95 16.01 6.29 18.31
C ASN A 95 17.08 5.21 18.09
N LEU A 96 18.15 5.63 17.46
CA LEU A 96 19.37 4.83 17.32
C LEU A 96 20.05 4.73 18.69
N ILE A 97 20.30 3.51 19.13
CA ILE A 97 21.08 3.22 20.35
C ILE A 97 22.56 3.09 19.97
N ASP A 98 22.83 2.23 18.99
CA ASP A 98 24.19 1.90 18.57
C ASP A 98 24.21 1.36 17.15
N THR A 99 25.40 1.19 16.60
CA THR A 99 25.65 0.50 15.34
C THR A 99 26.72 -0.58 15.53
N PHE A 100 26.59 -1.66 14.81
CA PHE A 100 27.63 -2.69 14.74
C PHE A 100 27.81 -3.14 13.30
N THR A 101 28.96 -3.74 13.02
CA THR A 101 29.31 -4.26 11.70
C THR A 101 29.52 -5.76 11.79
N GLU A 102 28.93 -6.50 10.87
CA GLU A 102 29.11 -7.93 10.71
C GLU A 102 29.22 -8.23 9.21
N GLU A 103 30.24 -8.96 8.79
CA GLU A 103 30.51 -9.29 7.38
C GLU A 103 30.51 -8.08 6.43
N ASP A 104 31.09 -6.94 6.87
CA ASP A 104 31.14 -5.66 6.16
C ASP A 104 29.78 -4.91 6.03
N ASP A 105 28.70 -5.46 6.56
CA ASP A 105 27.41 -4.79 6.61
C ASP A 105 27.20 -4.04 7.93
N ILE A 106 26.59 -2.85 7.84
CA ILE A 106 26.25 -2.01 9.00
C ILE A 106 24.82 -2.31 9.45
N TYR A 107 24.66 -2.52 10.75
CA TYR A 107 23.37 -2.76 11.40
C TYR A 107 23.10 -1.67 12.44
N TYR A 108 21.82 -1.37 12.65
CA TYR A 108 21.36 -0.34 13.58
C TYR A 108 20.60 -0.97 14.73
N LEU A 109 21.10 -0.86 15.94
CA LEU A 109 20.37 -1.20 17.16
C LEU A 109 19.51 -0.01 17.57
N VAL A 110 18.20 -0.19 17.66
CA VAL A 110 17.24 0.88 17.89
C VAL A 110 16.23 0.54 18.99
N THR A 111 15.62 1.56 19.59
CA THR A 111 14.61 1.38 20.64
C THR A 111 13.25 0.97 20.06
N ILE A 112 12.45 0.23 20.82
CA ILE A 112 11.02 0.08 20.55
C ILE A 112 10.35 1.46 20.68
N PRO A 113 9.45 1.85 19.74
CA PRO A 113 8.78 3.15 19.82
C PRO A 113 7.82 3.24 21.01
N GLY A 114 7.68 4.40 21.61
CA GLY A 114 6.68 4.63 22.66
C GLY A 114 5.26 4.87 22.14
N LYS A 115 5.11 5.13 20.83
CA LYS A 115 3.81 5.33 20.17
C LYS A 115 3.87 4.85 18.73
N ILE A 116 2.74 4.33 18.25
CA ILE A 116 2.53 3.92 16.85
C ILE A 116 1.27 4.59 16.35
N ASP A 117 1.36 5.25 15.19
CA ASP A 117 0.20 5.66 14.42
C ASP A 117 -0.25 4.47 13.56
N TYR A 118 -1.41 3.93 13.89
CA TYR A 118 -2.04 2.81 13.20
C TYR A 118 -3.15 3.33 12.30
N HIS A 119 -2.96 3.24 10.98
CA HIS A 119 -3.82 3.92 10.04
C HIS A 119 -4.47 2.96 9.04
N GLN A 120 -5.67 2.48 9.36
CA GLN A 120 -6.50 1.75 8.41
C GLN A 120 -7.21 2.74 7.47
N ARG A 121 -6.56 3.04 6.33
CA ARG A 121 -7.11 3.96 5.32
C ARG A 121 -8.16 3.33 4.43
N ARG A 122 -8.12 2.02 4.28
CA ARG A 122 -8.97 1.31 3.33
C ARG A 122 -10.21 0.79 4.02
N ALA A 123 -11.37 1.27 3.58
CA ALA A 123 -12.67 0.76 4.04
C ALA A 123 -12.95 -0.65 3.51
N PHE A 124 -12.33 -1.02 2.37
CA PHE A 124 -12.54 -2.30 1.71
C PHE A 124 -11.23 -3.03 1.53
N HIS A 125 -11.26 -4.34 1.75
CA HIS A 125 -10.18 -5.25 1.40
C HIS A 125 -9.94 -5.25 -0.11
N ARG A 126 -8.68 -5.33 -0.53
CA ARG A 126 -8.26 -5.39 -1.93
C ARG A 126 -7.58 -6.70 -2.20
N VAL A 127 -7.88 -7.30 -3.32
CA VAL A 127 -7.19 -8.48 -3.82
C VAL A 127 -6.32 -8.08 -5.01
N SER A 128 -5.06 -8.50 -4.98
CA SER A 128 -4.16 -8.37 -6.13
C SER A 128 -4.48 -9.46 -7.14
N LEU A 129 -4.44 -9.10 -8.42
CA LEU A 129 -4.70 -10.02 -9.53
C LEU A 129 -3.42 -10.46 -10.23
N SER A 130 -2.25 -10.11 -9.69
CA SER A 130 -0.94 -10.42 -10.29
C SER A 130 -0.66 -11.92 -10.49
N HIS A 131 -1.39 -12.78 -9.81
CA HIS A 131 -1.27 -14.26 -9.89
C HIS A 131 -2.38 -14.92 -10.69
N LEU A 132 -3.29 -14.13 -11.26
CA LEU A 132 -4.41 -14.61 -12.08
C LEU A 132 -4.22 -14.20 -13.53
N ASP A 133 -5.07 -14.78 -14.41
CA ASP A 133 -5.19 -14.31 -15.79
C ASP A 133 -5.52 -12.82 -15.81
N THR A 134 -4.86 -12.09 -16.69
CA THR A 134 -5.03 -10.65 -16.83
C THR A 134 -6.47 -10.29 -17.18
N ILE A 135 -7.07 -9.38 -16.41
CA ILE A 135 -8.40 -8.85 -16.71
C ILE A 135 -8.23 -7.52 -17.45
N PRO A 136 -8.53 -7.48 -18.76
CA PRO A 136 -8.46 -6.25 -19.53
C PRO A 136 -9.55 -5.28 -19.09
N VAL A 137 -9.20 -4.00 -19.03
CA VAL A 137 -10.08 -2.89 -18.68
C VAL A 137 -10.06 -1.86 -19.79
N THR A 138 -11.21 -1.45 -20.27
CA THR A 138 -11.37 -0.38 -21.25
C THR A 138 -12.03 0.81 -20.57
N LEU A 139 -11.42 1.97 -20.66
CA LEU A 139 -11.95 3.24 -20.21
C LEU A 139 -12.38 4.05 -21.44
N LEU A 140 -13.62 4.52 -21.45
CA LEU A 140 -14.09 5.48 -22.45
C LEU A 140 -13.90 6.90 -21.87
N LEU A 141 -13.02 7.64 -22.50
CA LEU A 141 -12.73 9.03 -22.15
C LEU A 141 -13.52 9.98 -23.05
N GLU A 142 -13.44 11.27 -22.77
CA GLU A 142 -14.03 12.30 -23.60
C GLU A 142 -13.55 12.21 -25.07
N LYS A 143 -14.33 12.74 -26.02
CA LYS A 143 -14.04 12.73 -27.46
C LYS A 143 -13.90 11.33 -28.07
N ASN A 144 -14.60 10.33 -27.52
CA ASN A 144 -14.55 8.95 -27.99
C ASN A 144 -13.14 8.30 -27.93
N MET A 145 -12.25 8.85 -27.10
CA MET A 145 -10.94 8.23 -26.86
C MET A 145 -11.11 7.01 -25.94
N THR A 146 -10.52 5.90 -26.31
CA THR A 146 -10.44 4.71 -25.45
C THR A 146 -9.04 4.57 -24.88
N LEU A 147 -8.96 4.20 -23.61
CA LEU A 147 -7.71 3.84 -22.95
C LEU A 147 -7.82 2.41 -22.44
N GLU A 148 -6.91 1.55 -22.90
CA GLU A 148 -6.88 0.14 -22.51
C GLU A 148 -5.78 -0.11 -21.50
N GLY A 149 -6.11 -0.90 -20.48
CA GLY A 149 -5.18 -1.29 -19.42
C GLY A 149 -5.53 -2.65 -18.84
N GLN A 150 -4.82 -3.05 -17.81
CA GLN A 150 -5.00 -4.31 -17.10
C GLN A 150 -5.32 -4.04 -15.64
N MET A 151 -6.31 -4.74 -15.10
CA MET A 151 -6.66 -4.64 -13.68
C MET A 151 -5.53 -5.22 -12.84
N ASP A 152 -5.02 -4.44 -11.89
CA ASP A 152 -3.93 -4.82 -10.99
C ASP A 152 -4.46 -5.26 -9.62
N ASP A 153 -5.38 -4.48 -9.05
CA ASP A 153 -6.11 -4.84 -7.83
C ASP A 153 -7.59 -4.44 -7.91
N ILE A 154 -8.43 -5.13 -7.15
CA ILE A 154 -9.85 -4.82 -7.03
C ILE A 154 -10.33 -4.95 -5.59
N SER A 155 -11.33 -4.15 -5.23
CA SER A 155 -12.06 -4.19 -3.96
C SER A 155 -13.54 -3.90 -4.16
N ALA A 156 -14.35 -4.02 -3.12
CA ALA A 156 -15.75 -3.61 -3.19
C ALA A 156 -15.96 -2.10 -3.44
N GLY A 157 -14.93 -1.27 -3.21
CA GLY A 157 -15.01 0.18 -3.38
C GLY A 157 -14.32 0.74 -4.63
N GLY A 158 -13.57 -0.06 -5.38
CA GLY A 158 -12.82 0.42 -6.53
C GLY A 158 -11.79 -0.57 -7.03
N LEU A 159 -11.04 -0.15 -8.04
CA LEU A 159 -10.01 -0.95 -8.69
C LEU A 159 -8.76 -0.11 -8.98
N SER A 160 -7.65 -0.77 -9.29
CA SER A 160 -6.50 -0.14 -9.91
C SER A 160 -6.18 -0.76 -11.27
N ILE A 161 -5.66 0.06 -12.17
CA ILE A 161 -5.38 -0.31 -13.56
C ILE A 161 -3.94 0.07 -13.89
N LEU A 162 -3.21 -0.86 -14.48
CA LEU A 162 -1.89 -0.64 -15.08
C LEU A 162 -2.06 -0.42 -16.58
N PHE A 163 -1.23 0.46 -17.14
CA PHE A 163 -1.22 0.78 -18.56
C PHE A 163 0.15 0.53 -19.15
N SER A 164 0.18 0.07 -20.39
CA SER A 164 1.42 -0.09 -21.19
C SER A 164 1.80 1.17 -21.96
N SER A 165 0.89 2.14 -22.04
CA SER A 165 1.07 3.46 -22.69
C SER A 165 0.98 4.58 -21.66
N ASP A 166 1.48 5.75 -22.03
CA ASP A 166 1.37 6.94 -21.20
C ASP A 166 -0.08 7.34 -20.96
N LEU A 167 -0.34 7.89 -19.77
CA LEU A 167 -1.64 8.40 -19.41
C LEU A 167 -1.86 9.78 -20.04
N PRO A 168 -3.04 10.03 -20.64
CA PRO A 168 -3.34 11.34 -21.21
C PRO A 168 -3.43 12.41 -20.10
N ASP A 169 -2.99 13.63 -20.39
CA ASP A 169 -3.00 14.77 -19.46
C ASP A 169 -4.42 15.15 -18.97
N SER A 170 -5.44 14.74 -19.72
CA SER A 170 -6.86 14.94 -19.33
C SER A 170 -7.27 14.11 -18.13
N LEU A 171 -6.54 13.04 -17.79
CA LEU A 171 -6.77 12.24 -16.59
C LEU A 171 -6.19 12.94 -15.37
N GLN A 172 -7.05 13.52 -14.54
CA GLN A 172 -6.66 14.18 -13.30
C GLN A 172 -7.32 13.55 -12.09
N LEU A 173 -6.79 13.84 -10.90
CA LEU A 173 -7.43 13.42 -9.65
C LEU A 173 -8.85 14.01 -9.55
N GLY A 174 -9.82 13.16 -9.25
CA GLY A 174 -11.23 13.54 -9.18
C GLY A 174 -12.01 13.39 -10.49
N THR A 175 -11.34 13.22 -11.64
CA THR A 175 -12.01 12.98 -12.93
C THR A 175 -12.97 11.81 -12.81
N ILE A 176 -14.18 11.99 -13.34
CA ILE A 176 -15.18 10.92 -13.47
C ILE A 176 -15.09 10.34 -14.87
N ILE A 177 -14.90 9.03 -14.94
CA ILE A 177 -14.98 8.24 -16.17
C ILE A 177 -16.34 7.58 -16.17
N GLU A 178 -17.20 7.98 -17.08
CA GLU A 178 -18.59 7.51 -17.13
C GLU A 178 -18.69 6.03 -17.54
N GLN A 179 -17.75 5.54 -18.33
CA GLN A 179 -17.75 4.15 -18.79
C GLN A 179 -16.39 3.50 -18.60
N CYS A 180 -16.35 2.62 -17.62
CA CYS A 180 -15.30 1.61 -17.43
C CYS A 180 -15.90 0.25 -17.74
N ILE A 181 -15.25 -0.51 -18.60
CA ILE A 181 -15.73 -1.81 -19.07
C ILE A 181 -14.66 -2.88 -18.77
N PHE A 182 -15.05 -3.95 -18.11
CA PHE A 182 -14.22 -5.13 -17.90
C PHE A 182 -15.08 -6.39 -17.79
N LYS A 183 -14.45 -7.57 -17.83
CA LYS A 183 -15.15 -8.84 -17.69
C LYS A 183 -14.61 -9.60 -16.49
N ILE A 184 -15.49 -9.99 -15.59
CA ILE A 184 -15.17 -10.90 -14.50
C ILE A 184 -15.32 -12.34 -15.01
N PRO A 185 -14.41 -13.28 -14.69
CA PRO A 185 -14.55 -14.68 -15.05
C PRO A 185 -15.91 -15.26 -14.60
N GLY A 186 -16.63 -15.90 -15.52
CA GLY A 186 -17.94 -16.49 -15.24
C GLY A 186 -19.13 -15.53 -15.24
N GLU A 187 -18.91 -14.26 -15.50
CA GLU A 187 -19.96 -13.22 -15.52
C GLU A 187 -19.97 -12.47 -16.87
N ASP A 188 -21.03 -11.71 -17.09
CA ASP A 188 -21.12 -10.81 -18.24
C ASP A 188 -20.19 -9.59 -18.10
N ARG A 189 -20.13 -8.77 -19.15
CA ARG A 189 -19.38 -7.51 -19.12
C ARG A 189 -19.93 -6.58 -18.07
N VAL A 190 -19.03 -6.17 -17.16
CA VAL A 190 -19.29 -5.13 -16.18
C VAL A 190 -19.12 -3.77 -16.84
N LYS A 191 -20.11 -2.89 -16.66
CA LYS A 191 -20.03 -1.45 -16.99
C LYS A 191 -20.25 -0.65 -15.71
N CYS A 192 -19.38 0.29 -15.41
CA CYS A 192 -19.49 1.11 -14.21
C CYS A 192 -18.85 2.49 -14.43
N GLU A 193 -19.20 3.42 -13.54
CA GLU A 193 -18.55 4.73 -13.45
C GLU A 193 -17.39 4.66 -12.47
N LEU A 194 -16.31 5.38 -12.78
CA LEU A 194 -15.13 5.49 -11.93
C LEU A 194 -14.81 6.94 -11.59
N ARG A 195 -14.35 7.18 -10.36
CA ARG A 195 -13.71 8.44 -9.97
C ARG A 195 -12.25 8.20 -9.69
N ILE A 196 -11.38 8.89 -10.40
CA ILE A 196 -9.94 8.79 -10.22
C ILE A 196 -9.53 9.30 -8.83
N ARG A 197 -8.82 8.47 -8.07
CA ARG A 197 -8.33 8.76 -6.71
C ARG A 197 -6.82 8.73 -6.57
N PHE A 198 -6.14 8.15 -7.54
CA PHE A 198 -4.68 8.03 -7.58
C PHE A 198 -4.21 7.98 -9.03
N ILE A 199 -3.11 8.66 -9.33
CA ILE A 199 -2.43 8.62 -10.62
C ILE A 199 -0.93 8.49 -10.35
N ASN A 200 -0.30 7.57 -11.05
CA ASN A 200 1.15 7.47 -11.20
C ASN A 200 1.44 7.39 -12.71
N HIS A 201 2.16 8.36 -13.23
CA HIS A 201 2.50 8.43 -14.66
C HIS A 201 3.57 7.41 -15.08
N GLY A 202 4.05 6.60 -14.15
CA GLY A 202 5.14 5.67 -14.41
C GLY A 202 6.52 6.37 -14.38
N HIS A 203 7.55 5.57 -14.40
CA HIS A 203 8.95 5.94 -14.54
C HIS A 203 9.66 4.79 -15.23
N GLU A 204 10.95 4.92 -15.56
CA GLU A 204 11.73 3.90 -16.26
C GLU A 204 11.58 2.46 -15.76
N THR A 205 11.24 2.28 -14.49
CA THR A 205 11.09 0.97 -13.82
C THR A 205 9.65 0.62 -13.42
N SER A 206 8.66 1.46 -13.72
CA SER A 206 7.27 1.25 -13.31
C SER A 206 6.26 1.70 -14.36
N LEU A 207 5.29 0.84 -14.65
CA LEU A 207 4.19 1.16 -15.55
C LEU A 207 3.30 2.27 -14.99
N PRO A 208 2.70 3.10 -15.86
CA PRO A 208 1.64 4.03 -15.49
C PRO A 208 0.48 3.30 -14.82
N LYS A 209 -0.06 3.90 -13.77
CA LYS A 209 -1.12 3.29 -12.95
C LYS A 209 -2.13 4.32 -12.48
N ILE A 210 -3.40 3.97 -12.54
CA ILE A 210 -4.47 4.71 -11.86
C ILE A 210 -5.11 3.84 -10.78
N GLY A 211 -5.58 4.51 -9.71
CA GLY A 211 -6.49 3.94 -8.73
C GLY A 211 -7.80 4.69 -8.78
N ALA A 212 -8.92 3.99 -8.90
CA ALA A 212 -10.22 4.58 -9.07
C ALA A 212 -11.27 3.98 -8.13
N GLN A 213 -12.19 4.81 -7.70
CA GLN A 213 -13.34 4.45 -6.87
C GLN A 213 -14.55 4.23 -7.76
N PHE A 214 -15.32 3.18 -7.51
CA PHE A 214 -16.62 3.00 -8.14
C PHE A 214 -17.60 4.10 -7.69
N VAL A 215 -18.35 4.64 -8.66
CA VAL A 215 -19.39 5.64 -8.43
C VAL A 215 -20.72 5.03 -8.86
N ASN A 216 -21.78 5.30 -8.11
CA ASN A 216 -23.17 4.91 -8.46
C ASN A 216 -23.34 3.40 -8.79
N MET A 217 -22.59 2.53 -8.12
CA MET A 217 -22.63 1.10 -8.42
C MET A 217 -23.96 0.48 -7.95
N GLU A 218 -24.64 -0.22 -8.84
CA GLU A 218 -25.87 -0.94 -8.55
C GLU A 218 -25.65 -2.11 -7.58
N LYS A 219 -26.62 -2.37 -6.70
CA LYS A 219 -26.56 -3.44 -5.70
C LYS A 219 -26.28 -4.85 -6.28
N PRO A 220 -26.88 -5.26 -7.42
CA PRO A 220 -26.58 -6.56 -8.03
C PRO A 220 -25.10 -6.68 -8.39
N LEU A 221 -24.52 -5.65 -9.03
CA LEU A 221 -23.13 -5.61 -9.42
C LEU A 221 -22.19 -5.62 -8.20
N GLN A 222 -22.53 -4.89 -7.12
CA GLN A 222 -21.78 -4.96 -5.87
C GLN A 222 -21.71 -6.38 -5.31
N LYS A 223 -22.80 -7.15 -5.33
CA LYS A 223 -22.84 -8.54 -4.88
C LYS A 223 -21.96 -9.45 -5.76
N THR A 224 -21.99 -9.25 -7.06
CA THR A 224 -21.15 -9.98 -8.01
C THR A 224 -19.66 -9.73 -7.75
N LEU A 225 -19.27 -8.46 -7.59
CA LEU A 225 -17.91 -8.09 -7.25
C LEU A 225 -17.45 -8.69 -5.91
N GLN A 226 -18.29 -8.65 -4.88
CA GLN A 226 -17.96 -9.25 -3.58
C GLN A 226 -17.74 -10.76 -3.68
N ARG A 227 -18.56 -11.49 -4.48
CA ARG A 227 -18.37 -12.92 -4.71
C ARG A 227 -17.07 -13.22 -5.45
N PHE A 228 -16.76 -12.42 -6.47
CA PHE A 228 -15.50 -12.53 -7.20
C PHE A 228 -14.29 -12.29 -6.30
N ILE A 229 -14.27 -11.20 -5.54
CA ILE A 229 -13.19 -10.87 -4.57
C ILE A 229 -12.99 -12.02 -3.58
N ALA A 230 -14.07 -12.57 -3.01
CA ALA A 230 -13.99 -13.69 -2.08
C ALA A 230 -13.50 -14.99 -2.76
N ALA A 231 -13.75 -15.19 -4.05
CA ALA A 231 -13.23 -16.32 -4.81
C ALA A 231 -11.72 -16.17 -5.05
N VAL A 232 -11.26 -14.97 -5.43
CA VAL A 232 -9.83 -14.66 -5.61
C VAL A 232 -9.06 -14.83 -4.31
N ASP A 233 -9.58 -14.31 -3.18
CA ASP A 233 -8.94 -14.49 -1.87
C ASP A 233 -8.74 -15.97 -1.52
N ARG A 234 -9.74 -16.80 -1.77
CA ARG A 234 -9.63 -18.24 -1.54
C ARG A 234 -8.58 -18.91 -2.41
N GLN A 235 -8.44 -18.47 -3.68
CA GLN A 235 -7.42 -18.99 -4.57
C GLN A 235 -6.02 -18.63 -4.09
N ILE A 236 -5.78 -17.35 -3.76
CA ILE A 236 -4.49 -16.86 -3.24
C ILE A 236 -4.08 -17.62 -1.96
N ILE A 237 -5.04 -17.90 -1.05
CA ILE A 237 -4.76 -18.66 0.17
C ILE A 237 -4.33 -20.10 -0.17
N LYS A 238 -4.97 -20.75 -1.14
CA LYS A 238 -4.59 -22.11 -1.57
C LYS A 238 -3.21 -22.14 -2.16
N ASP A 239 -2.89 -21.20 -3.06
CA ASP A 239 -1.61 -21.13 -3.77
C ASP A 239 -0.43 -20.84 -2.82
N ASN A 240 -0.67 -20.17 -1.69
CA ASN A 240 0.34 -19.89 -0.65
C ASN A 240 0.55 -21.05 0.35
N ILE A 241 -0.28 -22.10 0.32
CA ILE A 241 -0.20 -23.26 1.24
C ILE A 241 0.46 -24.47 0.53
N THR A 242 0.56 -24.44 -0.79
CA THR A 242 1.18 -25.48 -1.63
C THR A 242 2.63 -25.14 -1.92
#